data_5ba6395be7050d0e17077de22b9ee86e
#
_entry.id   5ba6395be7050d0e17077de22b9ee86e
#
_cell.length_a   1.000
_cell.length_b   1.000
_cell.length_c   1.000
_cell.angle_alpha   90.00
_cell.angle_beta   90.00
_cell.angle_gamma   90.00
#
_symmetry.space_group_name_H-M   'P 1'
#
loop_
_entity.id
_entity.type
_entity.pdbx_description
1 polymer ?
#
loop_
_entity_poly.entity_id
_entity_poly.type
_entity_poly.pdbx_seq_one_letter_code
_entity_poly.pdbx_strand_id
1 'polypeptide(L)'
;NVRKGPSADQAIVWVFSRAGLPVEVIAESDNWRRVRDSEGADGWVFHSLLSGRRTVLVSPWTKTPENVPLYSRKSKSASTVAELAPSVLGSVLSCDGEWCELSIDDYSGFVQQDKLWGVYRGEVLK
;
A
#
# COMPACT_ATOMS: atom_id res chain seq x y z
N ASN A 1 12.34 10.71 4.73
CA ASN A 1 12.21 10.96 6.18
C ASN A 1 10.89 11.67 6.46
N VAL A 2 10.26 11.30 7.55
CA VAL A 2 9.00 11.91 7.98
C VAL A 2 9.29 12.88 9.13
N ARG A 3 8.68 14.08 9.05
CA ARG A 3 8.94 15.14 10.00
C ARG A 3 7.65 15.60 10.67
N LYS A 4 7.76 16.25 11.81
CA LYS A 4 6.59 16.70 12.58
C LYS A 4 5.83 17.84 11.94
N GLY A 5 6.47 18.60 11.07
CA GLY A 5 5.84 19.74 10.42
C GLY A 5 6.33 19.89 8.99
N PRO A 6 5.72 20.81 8.20
CA PRO A 6 6.05 20.98 6.79
C PRO A 6 7.32 21.82 6.61
N SER A 7 8.41 21.41 7.23
CA SER A 7 9.69 22.14 7.19
C SER A 7 10.83 21.15 7.40
N ALA A 8 11.92 21.36 6.64
CA ALA A 8 13.12 20.56 6.79
C ALA A 8 13.81 20.78 8.15
N ASP A 9 13.49 21.87 8.83
CA ASP A 9 14.06 22.20 10.16
C ASP A 9 13.38 21.47 11.30
N GLN A 10 12.24 20.83 11.04
CA GLN A 10 11.50 20.10 12.06
C GLN A 10 12.22 18.79 12.40
N ALA A 11 12.07 18.35 13.64
CA ALA A 11 12.64 17.08 14.07
C ALA A 11 12.07 15.92 13.25
N ILE A 12 12.92 14.96 12.92
CA ILE A 12 12.49 13.75 12.25
C ILE A 12 11.65 12.92 13.21
N VAL A 13 10.41 12.60 12.82
CA VAL A 13 9.50 11.79 13.63
C VAL A 13 9.89 10.32 13.51
N TRP A 14 10.11 9.86 12.29
CA TRP A 14 10.57 8.51 12.00
C TRP A 14 11.06 8.44 10.57
N VAL A 15 11.75 7.36 10.23
CA VAL A 15 12.34 7.13 8.90
C VAL A 15 11.74 5.85 8.34
N PHE A 16 11.36 5.88 7.07
CA PHE A 16 10.89 4.67 6.41
C PHE A 16 12.01 3.65 6.36
N SER A 17 11.76 2.47 6.95
CA SER A 17 12.75 1.40 7.02
C SER A 17 12.75 0.52 5.77
N ARG A 18 11.75 0.68 4.90
CA ARG A 18 11.54 -0.16 3.75
C ARG A 18 11.01 0.68 2.58
N ALA A 19 11.75 0.68 1.45
CA ALA A 19 11.36 1.43 0.27
C ALA A 19 10.10 0.85 -0.36
N GLY A 20 9.28 1.72 -0.96
CA GLY A 20 8.09 1.33 -1.69
C GLY A 20 6.85 1.09 -0.84
N LEU A 21 6.93 1.27 0.49
CA LEU A 21 5.76 1.11 1.34
C LEU A 21 4.66 2.11 0.96
N PRO A 22 3.39 1.68 0.90
CA PRO A 22 2.30 2.59 0.60
C PRO A 22 2.04 3.53 1.76
N VAL A 23 1.72 4.78 1.43
CA VAL A 23 1.27 5.77 2.41
C VAL A 23 0.07 6.51 1.82
N GLU A 24 -0.82 6.93 2.69
CA GLU A 24 -1.96 7.76 2.29
C GLU A 24 -1.60 9.22 2.48
N VAL A 25 -1.76 10.03 1.43
CA VAL A 25 -1.57 11.48 1.55
C VAL A 25 -2.85 12.07 2.11
N ILE A 26 -2.76 12.68 3.29
CA ILE A 26 -3.93 13.19 4.02
C ILE A 26 -3.97 14.73 4.08
N ALA A 27 -2.87 15.41 3.74
CA ALA A 27 -2.83 16.87 3.68
C ALA A 27 -1.66 17.33 2.82
N GLU A 28 -1.73 18.57 2.36
CA GLU A 28 -0.68 19.18 1.56
C GLU A 28 -0.39 20.59 2.11
N SER A 29 0.89 20.98 2.10
CA SER A 29 1.33 22.32 2.44
C SER A 29 2.56 22.62 1.59
N ASP A 30 2.40 23.47 0.58
CA ASP A 30 3.46 23.77 -0.42
C ASP A 30 4.06 22.48 -0.98
N ASN A 31 5.35 22.25 -0.75
CA ASN A 31 6.05 21.09 -1.25
C ASN A 31 6.03 19.91 -0.27
N TRP A 32 5.27 20.02 0.79
CA TRP A 32 5.17 18.99 1.82
C TRP A 32 3.84 18.27 1.75
N ARG A 33 3.88 16.99 2.08
CA ARG A 33 2.70 16.13 2.13
C ARG A 33 2.63 15.49 3.50
N ARG A 34 1.48 15.58 4.15
CA ARG A 34 1.24 14.81 5.35
C ARG A 34 0.79 13.43 4.93
N VAL A 35 1.48 12.41 5.42
CA VAL A 35 1.22 11.02 5.03
C VAL A 35 0.92 10.19 6.26
N ARG A 36 0.16 9.13 6.05
CA ARG A 36 -0.18 8.17 7.10
C ARG A 36 0.12 6.77 6.59
N ASP A 37 0.75 5.95 7.42
CA ASP A 37 1.06 4.56 7.08
C ASP A 37 -0.06 3.61 7.48
N SER A 38 0.13 2.31 7.22
CA SER A 38 -0.87 1.27 7.49
C SER A 38 -1.13 1.07 8.99
N GLU A 39 -0.25 1.52 9.85
CA GLU A 39 -0.39 1.41 11.31
C GLU A 39 -0.99 2.66 11.94
N GLY A 40 -1.29 3.68 11.12
CA GLY A 40 -1.88 4.92 11.58
C GLY A 40 -0.89 5.99 11.99
N ALA A 41 0.41 5.72 11.92
CA ALA A 41 1.43 6.73 12.19
C ALA A 41 1.46 7.73 11.06
N ASP A 42 1.61 9.03 11.37
CA ASP A 42 1.62 10.07 10.36
C ASP A 42 2.76 11.05 10.57
N GLY A 43 3.00 11.87 9.56
CA GLY A 43 4.01 12.90 9.60
C GLY A 43 4.14 13.59 8.25
N TRP A 44 5.00 14.60 8.19
CA TRP A 44 5.22 15.38 6.97
C TRP A 44 6.46 14.90 6.25
N VAL A 45 6.33 14.77 4.92
CA VAL A 45 7.41 14.34 4.04
C VAL A 45 7.46 15.27 2.83
N PHE A 46 8.68 15.54 2.34
CA PHE A 46 8.85 16.37 1.14
C PHE A 46 8.31 15.61 -0.08
N HIS A 47 7.56 16.31 -0.95
CA HIS A 47 6.83 15.64 -2.04
C HIS A 47 7.73 14.83 -2.97
N SER A 48 8.97 15.25 -3.17
CA SER A 48 9.89 14.55 -4.09
C SER A 48 10.33 13.17 -3.56
N LEU A 49 10.09 12.87 -2.28
CA LEU A 49 10.38 11.57 -1.69
C LEU A 49 9.25 10.57 -1.94
N LEU A 50 8.11 11.03 -2.46
CA LEU A 50 6.98 10.18 -2.79
C LEU A 50 7.03 9.78 -4.25
N SER A 51 6.61 8.56 -4.53
CA SER A 51 6.50 8.04 -5.89
C SER A 51 5.03 7.93 -6.27
N GLY A 52 4.71 8.17 -7.55
CA GLY A 52 3.38 7.90 -8.09
C GLY A 52 3.08 6.42 -8.29
N ARG A 53 4.09 5.56 -8.13
CA ARG A 53 3.90 4.13 -8.22
C ARG A 53 3.03 3.65 -7.06
N ARG A 54 1.97 2.92 -7.38
CA ARG A 54 1.05 2.43 -6.36
C ARG A 54 1.48 1.06 -5.87
N THR A 55 1.58 0.94 -4.55
CA THR A 55 1.87 -0.32 -3.87
C THR A 55 0.80 -0.56 -2.82
N VAL A 56 0.69 -1.80 -2.36
CA VAL A 56 -0.27 -2.20 -1.33
C VAL A 56 0.38 -3.16 -0.35
N LEU A 57 -0.18 -3.20 0.86
CA LEU A 57 0.12 -4.25 1.84
C LEU A 57 -1.09 -5.16 1.95
N VAL A 58 -0.85 -6.45 1.95
CA VAL A 58 -1.89 -7.46 2.06
C VAL A 58 -2.30 -7.58 3.52
N SER A 59 -3.57 -7.30 3.83
CA SER A 59 -4.17 -7.45 5.16
C SER A 59 -3.25 -7.08 6.32
N PRO A 60 -2.69 -5.85 6.37
CA PRO A 60 -1.74 -5.50 7.44
C PRO A 60 -2.39 -5.44 8.83
N TRP A 61 -3.73 -5.36 8.89
CA TRP A 61 -4.50 -5.34 10.13
C TRP A 61 -4.66 -6.74 10.75
N THR A 62 -4.33 -7.80 10.02
CA THR A 62 -4.51 -9.18 10.48
C THR A 62 -3.45 -9.53 11.53
N LYS A 63 -3.89 -10.00 12.69
CA LYS A 63 -3.00 -10.39 13.79
C LYS A 63 -2.72 -11.87 13.84
N THR A 64 -3.46 -12.67 13.07
CA THR A 64 -3.29 -14.12 12.96
C THR A 64 -2.57 -14.43 11.64
N PRO A 65 -1.85 -15.56 11.55
CA PRO A 65 -1.10 -15.91 10.34
C PRO A 65 -1.99 -16.46 9.23
N GLU A 66 -3.09 -15.78 8.94
CA GLU A 66 -3.97 -16.16 7.84
C GLU A 66 -3.44 -15.61 6.53
N ASN A 67 -3.18 -16.49 5.57
CA ASN A 67 -2.73 -16.10 4.27
C ASN A 67 -3.90 -15.67 3.38
N VAL A 68 -3.62 -14.79 2.43
CA VAL A 68 -4.58 -14.34 1.43
C VAL A 68 -4.20 -14.96 0.09
N PRO A 69 -5.12 -15.65 -0.58
CA PRO A 69 -4.80 -16.25 -1.88
C PRO A 69 -4.58 -15.19 -2.95
N LEU A 70 -3.59 -15.42 -3.79
CA LEU A 70 -3.38 -14.69 -5.04
C LEU A 70 -3.95 -15.57 -6.14
N TYR A 71 -5.06 -15.16 -6.73
CA TYR A 71 -5.80 -15.97 -7.70
C TYR A 71 -5.32 -15.73 -9.12
N SER A 72 -5.45 -16.74 -9.97
CA SER A 72 -5.10 -16.63 -11.39
C SER A 72 -6.10 -15.81 -12.20
N ARG A 73 -7.32 -15.64 -11.70
CA ARG A 73 -8.39 -14.85 -12.32
C ARG A 73 -9.19 -14.14 -11.22
N LYS A 74 -10.04 -13.23 -11.61
CA LYS A 74 -10.94 -12.49 -10.70
C LYS A 74 -12.10 -13.36 -10.22
N SER A 75 -11.78 -14.43 -9.51
CA SER A 75 -12.78 -15.38 -9.02
C SER A 75 -12.20 -16.16 -7.85
N LYS A 76 -13.01 -16.34 -6.80
CA LYS A 76 -12.63 -17.17 -5.64
C LYS A 76 -12.54 -18.64 -6.00
N SER A 77 -13.09 -19.05 -7.12
CA SER A 77 -13.01 -20.43 -7.61
C SER A 77 -11.84 -20.66 -8.56
N ALA A 78 -11.08 -19.61 -8.86
CA ALA A 78 -9.89 -19.72 -9.70
C ALA A 78 -8.77 -20.42 -8.94
N SER A 79 -7.80 -20.94 -9.67
CA SER A 79 -6.64 -21.56 -9.05
C SER A 79 -5.79 -20.51 -8.34
N THR A 80 -5.14 -20.92 -7.25
CA THR A 80 -4.27 -20.06 -6.46
C THR A 80 -2.86 -20.10 -7.05
N VAL A 81 -2.34 -18.91 -7.39
CA VAL A 81 -0.98 -18.75 -7.88
C VAL A 81 0.02 -18.78 -6.72
N ALA A 82 -0.34 -18.15 -5.61
CA ALA A 82 0.49 -18.05 -4.42
C ALA A 82 -0.39 -17.75 -3.21
N GLU A 83 0.14 -18.04 -2.02
CA GLU A 83 -0.48 -17.65 -0.76
C GLU A 83 0.32 -16.50 -0.17
N LEU A 84 -0.35 -15.40 0.14
CA LEU A 84 0.28 -14.17 0.60
C LEU A 84 0.12 -14.02 2.11
N ALA A 85 1.23 -13.94 2.80
CA ALA A 85 1.21 -13.67 4.25
C ALA A 85 0.75 -12.24 4.51
N PRO A 86 0.17 -11.96 5.70
CA PRO A 86 -0.16 -10.59 6.07
C PRO A 86 1.04 -9.65 5.97
N SER A 87 0.79 -8.43 5.50
CA SER A 87 1.79 -7.38 5.32
C SER A 87 2.80 -7.62 4.19
N VAL A 88 2.52 -8.56 3.30
CA VAL A 88 3.30 -8.70 2.07
C VAL A 88 3.08 -7.45 1.21
N LEU A 89 4.16 -6.91 0.67
CA LEU A 89 4.15 -5.74 -0.19
C LEU A 89 3.97 -6.18 -1.65
N GLY A 90 3.02 -5.57 -2.34
CA GLY A 90 2.78 -5.82 -3.76
C GLY A 90 2.70 -4.54 -4.56
N SER A 91 3.05 -4.62 -5.85
CA SER A 91 2.85 -3.52 -6.79
C SER A 91 1.48 -3.68 -7.44
N VAL A 92 0.75 -2.56 -7.56
CA VAL A 92 -0.57 -2.56 -8.18
C VAL A 92 -0.41 -2.39 -9.68
N LEU A 93 -0.96 -3.33 -10.44
CA LEU A 93 -1.03 -3.24 -11.90
C LEU A 93 -2.34 -2.58 -12.32
N SER A 94 -3.45 -2.96 -11.71
CA SER A 94 -4.76 -2.36 -11.96
C SER A 94 -5.73 -2.74 -10.83
N CYS A 95 -6.81 -1.97 -10.69
CA CYS A 95 -7.92 -2.30 -9.79
C CYS A 95 -9.23 -1.92 -10.47
N ASP A 96 -10.26 -2.73 -10.28
CA ASP A 96 -11.57 -2.49 -10.89
C ASP A 96 -12.67 -2.11 -9.87
N GLY A 97 -12.29 -1.94 -8.61
CA GLY A 97 -13.23 -1.63 -7.52
C GLY A 97 -13.54 -2.84 -6.66
N GLU A 98 -13.34 -4.04 -7.15
CA GLU A 98 -13.56 -5.29 -6.41
C GLU A 98 -12.29 -6.14 -6.33
N TRP A 99 -11.49 -6.12 -7.39
CA TRP A 99 -10.27 -6.90 -7.52
C TRP A 99 -9.12 -6.00 -7.93
N CYS A 100 -7.92 -6.31 -7.44
CA CYS A 100 -6.69 -5.70 -7.93
C CYS A 100 -5.81 -6.78 -8.52
N GLU A 101 -5.20 -6.46 -9.65
CA GLU A 101 -4.11 -7.25 -10.19
C GLU A 101 -2.81 -6.76 -9.55
N LEU A 102 -2.07 -7.67 -8.96
CA LEU A 102 -0.83 -7.37 -8.25
C LEU A 102 0.34 -8.11 -8.85
N SER A 103 1.51 -7.48 -8.76
CA SER A 103 2.78 -8.13 -9.04
C SER A 103 3.56 -8.22 -7.73
N ILE A 104 3.96 -9.42 -7.36
CA ILE A 104 4.69 -9.71 -6.12
C ILE A 104 5.82 -10.66 -6.47
N ASP A 105 7.07 -10.18 -6.40
CA ASP A 105 8.24 -10.94 -6.84
C ASP A 105 8.03 -11.42 -8.29
N ASP A 106 8.13 -12.72 -8.55
CA ASP A 106 7.95 -13.29 -9.88
C ASP A 106 6.50 -13.71 -10.16
N TYR A 107 5.58 -13.40 -9.23
CA TYR A 107 4.18 -13.81 -9.35
C TYR A 107 3.31 -12.61 -9.73
N SER A 108 2.26 -12.88 -10.46
CA SER A 108 1.18 -11.90 -10.68
C SER A 108 -0.16 -12.62 -10.58
N GLY A 109 -1.17 -11.90 -10.17
CA GLY A 109 -2.50 -12.46 -10.01
C GLY A 109 -3.44 -11.46 -9.36
N PHE A 110 -4.58 -11.95 -8.91
CA PHE A 110 -5.69 -11.13 -8.45
C PHE A 110 -6.00 -11.36 -6.97
N VAL A 111 -6.20 -10.25 -6.26
CA VAL A 111 -6.60 -10.26 -4.84
C VAL A 111 -7.84 -9.38 -4.71
N GLN A 112 -8.77 -9.78 -3.85
CA GLN A 112 -9.92 -8.94 -3.55
C GLN A 112 -9.46 -7.63 -2.92
N GLN A 113 -10.02 -6.53 -3.40
CA GLN A 113 -9.56 -5.19 -3.04
C GLN A 113 -9.75 -4.88 -1.55
N ASP A 114 -10.73 -5.48 -0.90
CA ASP A 114 -10.99 -5.30 0.52
C ASP A 114 -9.93 -5.98 1.43
N LYS A 115 -9.02 -6.74 0.85
CA LYS A 115 -7.90 -7.35 1.58
C LYS A 115 -6.64 -6.51 1.55
N LEU A 116 -6.69 -5.32 0.94
CA LEU A 116 -5.50 -4.52 0.65
C LEU A 116 -5.55 -3.17 1.36
N TRP A 117 -4.41 -2.76 1.88
CA TRP A 117 -4.19 -1.40 2.34
C TRP A 117 -3.27 -0.68 1.35
N GLY A 118 -3.67 0.49 0.89
CA GLY A 118 -2.93 1.26 -0.13
C GLY A 118 -3.79 1.59 -1.33
N VAL A 119 -5.01 1.09 -1.37
CA VAL A 119 -6.05 1.45 -2.33
C VAL A 119 -7.33 1.74 -1.55
N TYR A 120 -8.13 2.67 -2.05
CA TYR A 120 -9.41 2.96 -1.43
C TYR A 120 -10.45 1.92 -1.83
N ARG A 121 -11.43 1.72 -0.95
CA ARG A 121 -12.54 0.84 -1.25
C ARG A 121 -13.25 1.32 -2.52
N GLY A 122 -13.42 0.42 -3.48
CA GLY A 122 -14.05 0.75 -4.75
C GLY A 122 -13.20 1.55 -5.72
N GLU A 123 -11.94 1.83 -5.37
CA GLU A 123 -11.05 2.60 -6.25
C GLU A 123 -10.76 1.83 -7.54
N VAL A 124 -10.76 2.58 -8.66
CA VAL A 124 -10.43 2.03 -9.97
C VAL A 124 -9.09 2.62 -10.41
N LEU A 125 -8.15 1.73 -10.74
CA LEU A 125 -6.83 2.08 -11.24
C LEU A 125 -6.59 1.30 -12.53
N LYS A 126 -6.28 2.02 -13.59
CA LYS A 126 -6.07 1.41 -14.92
C LYS A 126 -4.61 1.29 -15.27
#